data_9ea8e9c1175a16dc51435f4ea735cca8
#
_entry.id   9ea8e9c1175a16dc51435f4ea735cca8
#
_cell.length_a   1.000
_cell.length_b   1.000
_cell.length_c   1.000
_cell.angle_alpha   90.00
_cell.angle_beta   90.00
_cell.angle_gamma   90.00
#
_symmetry.space_group_name_H-M   'P 1'
#
loop_
_entity.id
_entity.type
_entity.pdbx_description
1 polymer ?
#
loop_
_entity_poly.entity_id
_entity_poly.type
_entity_poly.pdbx_seq_one_letter_code
_entity_poly.pdbx_strand_id
1 'polypeptide(L)'
;MDISSKESHTPDSGEGKGEAASGGRDVVRRALGWCWTGKVSDAWCFAIGYLLALPFFLAPLFATRLLPGLDLPFHLAAADMLSKVGLPDSPYAPYYEGGLRIAPYAAHFIALVGLGKVMGLLAAHKLIVMVYVAGMPLAMASLLAACRRSRIPALLAFPLAYNLTLHYGFISFALSLPVVLWLLAEMTKLVHAETRRAFVLRWIGTAAVAILLFICHLQNFLYGVCASLAFAVLSVASWRRKLVASLALVPAFAGLAYWHLTSPPVVGQAKLTAKLAWTFLKRHRLDDLGAAKWTDDLWHRILLIPAHAMRGFVDGSHVPACRGLFLIMVAYVLVGMIAWSAPGEKKEPRPLRRRRMRMAGLVAFLGALAAYLALPHHLQEMELMTFFPRFSVLVLLMFLLLVPSGLLRLRGLFVVALPLPALVFGALYGQQLYRHYKAYGAEIAGFVAVAEKTPPGGKALGLVFDRRSSVMQVESTLIGIPSFYPALRPAKGSMVPPNYCGLRHMPCRLKVPAEFATSPWLPLSFAPAAMLPTFDYFFVRSQPPTFDPFRGYHGMVELVAQSGLWAVYRKKPGPIVSDPPPPRPAPVPAPAAIVAPAPVAPPPTPSKPVRALRGKKR
;
A
#
# COMPACT_ATOMS: atom_id res chain seq x y z
N MET A 1 -44.20 39.51 61.91
CA MET A 1 -44.16 40.92 62.27
C MET A 1 -43.18 41.57 61.29
N ASP A 2 -43.48 42.48 60.42
CA ASP A 2 -44.54 43.43 60.10
C ASP A 2 -44.45 43.64 58.58
N ILE A 3 -45.54 43.55 57.87
CA ILE A 3 -46.51 44.54 57.41
C ILE A 3 -45.98 45.57 56.39
N SER A 4 -46.41 45.37 55.14
CA SER A 4 -47.16 46.38 54.33
C SER A 4 -46.34 47.50 53.63
N SER A 5 -46.38 47.54 52.31
CA SER A 5 -47.17 48.64 51.66
C SER A 5 -47.41 48.27 50.16
N LYS A 6 -48.71 48.34 49.82
CA LYS A 6 -49.28 48.40 48.48
C LYS A 6 -48.99 49.77 47.86
N GLU A 7 -48.45 49.79 46.62
CA GLU A 7 -48.70 50.94 45.75
C GLU A 7 -49.31 50.49 44.42
N SER A 8 -50.35 51.21 44.08
CA SER A 8 -51.18 51.04 42.90
C SER A 8 -50.50 51.52 41.64
N HIS A 9 -50.52 50.73 40.59
CA HIS A 9 -50.19 51.20 39.26
C HIS A 9 -51.41 51.22 38.36
N THR A 10 -51.69 52.40 37.86
CA THR A 10 -52.56 52.71 36.73
C THR A 10 -52.04 52.13 35.44
N PRO A 11 -52.89 51.67 34.53
CA PRO A 11 -52.42 51.18 33.21
C PRO A 11 -52.24 52.36 32.26
N ASP A 12 -51.03 52.52 31.78
CA ASP A 12 -50.69 53.41 30.67
C ASP A 12 -50.88 52.69 29.33
N SER A 13 -51.79 53.20 28.55
CA SER A 13 -52.14 52.79 27.21
C SER A 13 -51.21 53.51 26.21
N GLY A 14 -50.17 52.85 25.73
CA GLY A 14 -49.20 53.45 24.81
C GLY A 14 -48.61 52.46 23.75
N GLU A 15 -49.26 52.47 22.61
CA GLU A 15 -48.69 52.22 21.27
C GLU A 15 -47.87 50.93 20.98
N GLY A 16 -48.59 49.88 20.58
CA GLY A 16 -48.08 48.76 19.82
C GLY A 16 -47.82 49.08 18.33
N LYS A 17 -46.67 49.58 18.01
CA LYS A 17 -46.13 49.63 16.61
C LYS A 17 -44.61 49.65 16.63
N GLY A 18 -43.95 48.52 16.77
CA GLY A 18 -42.49 48.45 16.71
C GLY A 18 -41.86 47.08 16.87
N GLU A 19 -42.60 46.06 17.33
CA GLU A 19 -41.98 44.76 17.69
C GLU A 19 -41.75 43.78 16.55
N ALA A 20 -42.41 43.92 15.40
CA ALA A 20 -42.25 42.98 14.28
C ALA A 20 -40.93 43.14 13.51
N ALA A 21 -40.31 44.33 13.56
CA ALA A 21 -39.04 44.60 12.84
C ALA A 21 -37.76 44.26 13.66
N SER A 22 -37.87 44.14 15.00
CA SER A 22 -36.75 43.80 15.87
C SER A 22 -36.48 42.29 15.91
N GLY A 23 -37.52 41.45 15.83
CA GLY A 23 -37.38 39.99 15.87
C GLY A 23 -36.52 39.41 14.73
N GLY A 24 -36.66 39.92 13.51
CA GLY A 24 -35.85 39.49 12.36
C GLY A 24 -34.37 39.86 12.49
N ARG A 25 -34.06 41.05 12.98
CA ARG A 25 -32.69 41.51 13.20
C ARG A 25 -32.01 40.74 14.33
N ASP A 26 -32.72 40.37 15.38
CA ASP A 26 -32.20 39.59 16.50
C ASP A 26 -31.98 38.11 16.12
N VAL A 27 -32.81 37.53 15.26
CA VAL A 27 -32.62 36.20 14.70
C VAL A 27 -31.36 36.18 13.80
N VAL A 28 -31.21 37.16 12.91
CA VAL A 28 -30.04 37.30 12.06
C VAL A 28 -28.76 37.53 12.89
N ARG A 29 -28.85 38.41 13.92
CA ARG A 29 -27.72 38.68 14.82
C ARG A 29 -27.32 37.46 15.66
N ARG A 30 -28.31 36.68 16.14
CA ARG A 30 -28.08 35.38 16.81
C ARG A 30 -27.51 34.32 15.87
N ALA A 31 -28.03 34.21 14.65
CA ALA A 31 -27.51 33.31 13.63
C ALA A 31 -26.06 33.70 13.23
N LEU A 32 -25.81 34.99 13.00
CA LEU A 32 -24.42 35.49 12.74
C LEU A 32 -23.51 35.24 13.95
N GLY A 33 -23.98 35.50 15.17
CA GLY A 33 -23.25 35.18 16.39
C GLY A 33 -22.94 33.69 16.51
N TRP A 34 -23.89 32.82 16.17
CA TRP A 34 -23.65 31.38 16.16
C TRP A 34 -22.62 30.95 15.07
N CYS A 35 -22.65 31.55 13.88
CA CYS A 35 -21.67 31.30 12.82
C CYS A 35 -20.22 31.54 13.30
N TRP A 36 -20.02 32.46 14.25
CA TRP A 36 -18.67 32.81 14.75
C TRP A 36 -18.32 32.11 16.07
N THR A 37 -19.29 31.87 16.94
CA THR A 37 -19.06 31.41 18.33
C THR A 37 -19.68 30.05 18.65
N GLY A 38 -20.52 29.49 17.78
CA GLY A 38 -21.20 28.22 17.97
C GLY A 38 -20.22 27.05 18.24
N LYS A 39 -20.56 26.22 19.23
CA LYS A 39 -19.76 25.00 19.50
C LYS A 39 -20.21 23.89 18.58
N VAL A 40 -19.36 23.51 17.63
CA VAL A 40 -19.56 22.36 16.74
C VAL A 40 -18.60 21.26 17.15
N SER A 41 -19.07 20.02 17.19
CA SER A 41 -18.23 18.87 17.56
C SER A 41 -17.27 18.52 16.44
N ASP A 42 -15.97 18.53 16.74
CA ASP A 42 -14.89 18.04 15.86
C ASP A 42 -15.15 16.59 15.37
N ALA A 43 -15.71 15.76 16.26
CA ALA A 43 -16.04 14.37 15.92
C ALA A 43 -17.16 14.28 14.88
N TRP A 44 -18.18 15.14 14.97
CA TRP A 44 -19.27 15.19 13.99
C TRP A 44 -18.79 15.74 12.65
N CYS A 45 -17.98 16.80 12.65
CA CYS A 45 -17.40 17.33 11.40
C CYS A 45 -16.52 16.28 10.69
N PHE A 46 -15.73 15.53 11.45
CA PHE A 46 -14.98 14.40 10.91
C PHE A 46 -15.92 13.32 10.38
N ALA A 47 -16.93 12.88 11.13
CA ALA A 47 -17.83 11.80 10.74
C ALA A 47 -18.60 12.14 9.45
N ILE A 48 -19.13 13.35 9.35
CA ILE A 48 -19.81 13.82 8.14
C ILE A 48 -18.81 13.89 6.97
N GLY A 49 -17.64 14.50 7.18
CA GLY A 49 -16.59 14.57 6.17
C GLY A 49 -16.13 13.18 5.70
N TYR A 50 -16.01 12.22 6.62
CA TYR A 50 -15.68 10.83 6.32
C TYR A 50 -16.75 10.17 5.44
N LEU A 51 -18.03 10.29 5.80
CA LEU A 51 -19.14 9.71 5.03
C LEU A 51 -19.25 10.32 3.63
N LEU A 52 -19.01 11.64 3.52
CA LEU A 52 -19.00 12.32 2.22
C LEU A 52 -17.79 11.94 1.35
N ALA A 53 -16.62 11.71 1.95
CA ALA A 53 -15.40 11.33 1.23
C ALA A 53 -15.40 9.85 0.80
N LEU A 54 -15.96 8.96 1.63
CA LEU A 54 -15.89 7.50 1.46
C LEU A 54 -16.28 7.02 0.05
N PRO A 55 -17.40 7.47 -0.57
CA PRO A 55 -17.78 7.03 -1.90
C PRO A 55 -16.73 7.33 -2.97
N PHE A 56 -16.07 8.49 -2.91
CA PHE A 56 -15.04 8.87 -3.88
C PHE A 56 -13.82 7.95 -3.85
N PHE A 57 -13.51 7.38 -2.68
CA PHE A 57 -12.38 6.47 -2.51
C PHE A 57 -12.76 4.99 -2.61
N LEU A 58 -14.03 4.63 -2.53
CA LEU A 58 -14.48 3.28 -2.81
C LEU A 58 -14.83 3.07 -4.29
N ALA A 59 -15.35 4.08 -4.98
CA ALA A 59 -15.76 3.99 -6.39
C ALA A 59 -14.66 3.46 -7.34
N PRO A 60 -13.36 3.83 -7.20
CA PRO A 60 -12.30 3.29 -8.05
C PRO A 60 -12.20 1.77 -8.02
N LEU A 61 -12.47 1.14 -6.86
CA LEU A 61 -12.40 -0.32 -6.70
C LEU A 61 -13.48 -1.06 -7.52
N PHE A 62 -14.55 -0.38 -7.90
CA PHE A 62 -15.62 -0.90 -8.75
C PHE A 62 -15.46 -0.54 -10.22
N ALA A 63 -14.54 0.36 -10.57
CA ALA A 63 -14.29 0.79 -11.93
C ALA A 63 -13.65 -0.32 -12.82
N THR A 64 -13.08 -1.35 -12.20
CA THR A 64 -12.49 -2.51 -12.88
C THR A 64 -12.91 -3.81 -12.21
N ARG A 65 -12.99 -4.90 -12.97
CA ARG A 65 -13.26 -6.23 -12.44
C ARG A 65 -12.07 -6.77 -11.64
N LEU A 66 -10.85 -6.58 -12.14
CA LEU A 66 -9.60 -7.02 -11.54
C LEU A 66 -8.83 -5.78 -11.07
N LEU A 67 -8.48 -5.74 -9.80
CA LEU A 67 -7.75 -4.58 -9.25
C LEU A 67 -6.31 -4.54 -9.78
N PRO A 68 -5.77 -3.34 -10.04
CA PRO A 68 -4.38 -3.19 -10.46
C PRO A 68 -3.41 -3.48 -9.30
N GLY A 69 -2.30 -4.13 -9.62
CA GLY A 69 -1.22 -4.43 -8.69
C GLY A 69 -0.32 -5.52 -9.24
N LEU A 70 1.00 -5.34 -9.14
CA LEU A 70 1.97 -6.30 -9.66
C LEU A 70 1.84 -7.67 -8.97
N ASP A 71 1.88 -7.69 -7.62
CA ASP A 71 1.89 -8.92 -6.83
C ASP A 71 0.49 -9.48 -6.55
N LEU A 72 -0.53 -8.68 -6.78
CA LEU A 72 -1.89 -8.98 -6.40
C LEU A 72 -2.46 -10.24 -7.08
N PRO A 73 -2.26 -10.44 -8.40
CA PRO A 73 -2.70 -11.69 -9.04
C PRO A 73 -2.02 -12.93 -8.44
N PHE A 74 -0.74 -12.82 -8.10
CA PHE A 74 0.01 -13.91 -7.48
C PHE A 74 -0.49 -14.24 -6.07
N HIS A 75 -0.93 -13.23 -5.31
CA HIS A 75 -1.56 -13.47 -4.01
C HIS A 75 -2.89 -14.23 -4.14
N LEU A 76 -3.68 -13.96 -5.19
CA LEU A 76 -4.90 -14.71 -5.42
C LEU A 76 -4.61 -16.16 -5.84
N ALA A 77 -3.62 -16.37 -6.71
CA ALA A 77 -3.18 -17.74 -7.05
C ALA A 77 -2.64 -18.50 -5.83
N ALA A 78 -1.88 -17.84 -4.95
CA ALA A 78 -1.41 -18.43 -3.70
C ALA A 78 -2.57 -18.76 -2.74
N ALA A 79 -3.58 -17.90 -2.64
CA ALA A 79 -4.77 -18.17 -1.83
C ALA A 79 -5.61 -19.32 -2.41
N ASP A 80 -5.75 -19.40 -3.72
CA ASP A 80 -6.40 -20.55 -4.38
C ASP A 80 -5.63 -21.85 -4.08
N MET A 81 -4.31 -21.84 -4.22
CA MET A 81 -3.46 -22.96 -3.86
C MET A 81 -3.61 -23.35 -2.39
N LEU A 82 -3.51 -22.39 -1.45
CA LEU A 82 -3.65 -22.65 -0.01
C LEU A 82 -5.03 -23.21 0.37
N SER A 83 -6.07 -22.89 -0.40
CA SER A 83 -7.41 -23.42 -0.19
C SER A 83 -7.58 -24.85 -0.68
N LYS A 84 -6.71 -25.32 -1.60
CA LYS A 84 -6.85 -26.60 -2.31
C LYS A 84 -5.74 -27.61 -1.99
N VAL A 85 -4.54 -27.17 -1.60
CA VAL A 85 -3.34 -28.02 -1.52
C VAL A 85 -3.50 -29.24 -0.61
N GLY A 86 -4.34 -29.14 0.43
CA GLY A 86 -4.66 -30.24 1.36
C GLY A 86 -5.88 -31.08 0.98
N LEU A 87 -6.52 -30.80 -0.16
CA LEU A 87 -7.68 -31.57 -0.61
C LEU A 87 -7.26 -32.85 -1.35
N PRO A 88 -8.05 -33.95 -1.29
CA PRO A 88 -7.91 -35.06 -2.20
C PRO A 88 -7.94 -34.56 -3.65
N ASP A 89 -7.12 -35.13 -4.53
CA ASP A 89 -7.04 -34.78 -5.96
C ASP A 89 -6.67 -33.33 -6.25
N SER A 90 -5.96 -32.66 -5.32
CA SER A 90 -5.51 -31.30 -5.50
C SER A 90 -4.55 -31.19 -6.69
N PRO A 91 -4.80 -30.27 -7.65
CA PRO A 91 -3.88 -30.02 -8.76
C PRO A 91 -2.54 -29.41 -8.30
N TYR A 92 -2.48 -28.90 -7.08
CA TYR A 92 -1.29 -28.28 -6.49
C TYR A 92 -0.43 -29.26 -5.68
N ALA A 93 -1.02 -30.31 -5.09
CA ALA A 93 -0.34 -31.22 -4.17
C ALA A 93 0.95 -31.87 -4.74
N PRO A 94 1.05 -32.21 -6.04
CA PRO A 94 2.30 -32.73 -6.62
C PRO A 94 3.45 -31.72 -6.62
N TYR A 95 3.13 -30.42 -6.70
CA TYR A 95 4.12 -29.35 -6.94
C TYR A 95 4.37 -28.48 -5.73
N TYR A 96 3.41 -28.39 -4.82
CA TYR A 96 3.46 -27.46 -3.69
C TYR A 96 3.14 -28.14 -2.36
N GLU A 97 3.73 -27.61 -1.32
CA GLU A 97 3.31 -27.81 0.06
C GLU A 97 2.99 -26.45 0.69
N GLY A 98 2.08 -26.43 1.64
CA GLY A 98 1.74 -25.19 2.33
C GLY A 98 0.61 -25.36 3.32
N GLY A 99 0.38 -24.32 4.08
CA GLY A 99 -0.69 -24.23 5.07
C GLY A 99 -0.68 -22.87 5.75
N LEU A 100 -1.85 -22.42 6.16
CA LEU A 100 -1.97 -21.19 6.93
C LEU A 100 -1.30 -21.38 8.29
N ARG A 101 -0.34 -20.50 8.62
CA ARG A 101 0.37 -20.48 9.91
C ARG A 101 0.35 -19.07 10.45
N ILE A 102 0.52 -18.96 11.77
CA ILE A 102 0.75 -17.66 12.42
C ILE A 102 2.19 -17.24 12.12
N ALA A 103 2.34 -16.34 11.15
CA ALA A 103 3.61 -15.85 10.65
C ALA A 103 3.42 -14.41 10.14
N PRO A 104 4.48 -13.61 9.98
CA PRO A 104 4.38 -12.35 9.25
C PRO A 104 3.76 -12.58 7.86
N TYR A 105 2.97 -11.63 7.39
CA TYR A 105 2.24 -11.66 6.10
C TYR A 105 1.05 -12.63 6.03
N ALA A 106 0.77 -13.40 7.08
CA ALA A 106 -0.31 -14.40 7.09
C ALA A 106 -1.71 -13.77 7.12
N ALA A 107 -1.88 -12.59 7.75
CA ALA A 107 -3.21 -11.98 7.95
C ALA A 107 -4.01 -11.83 6.65
N HIS A 108 -3.36 -11.37 5.59
CA HIS A 108 -3.98 -11.22 4.27
C HIS A 108 -4.46 -12.57 3.71
N PHE A 109 -3.62 -13.61 3.75
CA PHE A 109 -3.99 -14.94 3.24
C PHE A 109 -5.08 -15.61 4.09
N ILE A 110 -5.03 -15.45 5.41
CA ILE A 110 -6.09 -15.97 6.31
C ILE A 110 -7.43 -15.31 5.95
N ALA A 111 -7.45 -13.99 5.80
CA ALA A 111 -8.65 -13.26 5.41
C ALA A 111 -9.13 -13.64 4.00
N LEU A 112 -8.20 -13.73 3.03
CA LEU A 112 -8.53 -14.00 1.64
C LEU A 112 -9.06 -15.43 1.44
N VAL A 113 -8.42 -16.42 2.07
CA VAL A 113 -8.90 -17.83 2.02
C VAL A 113 -10.23 -17.98 2.77
N GLY A 114 -10.36 -17.37 3.97
CA GLY A 114 -11.59 -17.45 4.76
C GLY A 114 -12.79 -16.82 4.05
N LEU A 115 -12.66 -15.56 3.63
CA LEU A 115 -13.72 -14.84 2.91
C LEU A 115 -13.96 -15.44 1.51
N GLY A 116 -12.89 -15.91 0.86
CA GLY A 116 -12.96 -16.53 -0.46
C GLY A 116 -13.86 -17.75 -0.52
N LYS A 117 -13.98 -18.52 0.58
CA LYS A 117 -14.90 -19.65 0.70
C LYS A 117 -16.38 -19.22 0.68
N VAL A 118 -16.67 -18.00 1.13
CA VAL A 118 -18.05 -17.47 1.24
C VAL A 118 -18.47 -16.73 -0.02
N MET A 119 -17.59 -15.85 -0.55
CA MET A 119 -17.96 -14.92 -1.62
C MET A 119 -17.07 -15.01 -2.87
N GLY A 120 -16.14 -15.97 -2.91
CA GLY A 120 -15.15 -16.10 -3.98
C GLY A 120 -13.97 -15.14 -3.81
N LEU A 121 -12.81 -15.51 -4.38
CA LEU A 121 -11.53 -14.81 -4.14
C LEU A 121 -11.53 -13.37 -4.63
N LEU A 122 -12.17 -13.07 -5.77
CA LEU A 122 -12.20 -11.70 -6.33
C LEU A 122 -13.00 -10.74 -5.44
N ALA A 123 -14.18 -11.17 -4.97
CA ALA A 123 -15.01 -10.37 -4.08
C ALA A 123 -14.35 -10.20 -2.70
N ALA A 124 -13.79 -11.29 -2.15
CA ALA A 124 -13.04 -11.29 -0.90
C ALA A 124 -11.87 -10.30 -0.96
N HIS A 125 -11.12 -10.31 -2.05
CA HIS A 125 -10.00 -9.38 -2.24
C HIS A 125 -10.46 -7.93 -2.29
N LYS A 126 -11.51 -7.61 -3.07
CA LYS A 126 -12.08 -6.26 -3.10
C LYS A 126 -12.55 -5.80 -1.72
N LEU A 127 -13.24 -6.67 -0.97
CA LEU A 127 -13.68 -6.35 0.38
C LEU A 127 -12.51 -6.05 1.32
N ILE A 128 -11.42 -6.83 1.24
CA ILE A 128 -10.21 -6.58 2.04
C ILE A 128 -9.62 -5.19 1.72
N VAL A 129 -9.53 -4.83 0.43
CA VAL A 129 -9.03 -3.50 0.02
C VAL A 129 -10.00 -2.39 0.43
N MET A 130 -11.33 -2.60 0.36
CA MET A 130 -12.33 -1.65 0.85
C MET A 130 -12.19 -1.39 2.36
N VAL A 131 -12.00 -2.45 3.16
CA VAL A 131 -11.78 -2.34 4.61
C VAL A 131 -10.49 -1.58 4.91
N TYR A 132 -9.43 -1.80 4.13
CA TYR A 132 -8.19 -1.05 4.23
C TYR A 132 -8.39 0.45 3.93
N VAL A 133 -9.01 0.78 2.80
CA VAL A 133 -9.24 2.17 2.38
C VAL A 133 -10.13 2.91 3.39
N ALA A 134 -11.23 2.29 3.82
CA ALA A 134 -12.14 2.85 4.81
C ALA A 134 -11.50 2.94 6.21
N GLY A 135 -10.70 1.94 6.60
CA GLY A 135 -10.06 1.86 7.90
C GLY A 135 -8.94 2.86 8.13
N MET A 136 -8.25 3.29 7.08
CA MET A 136 -7.09 4.17 7.17
C MET A 136 -7.41 5.52 7.87
N PRO A 137 -8.41 6.31 7.44
CA PRO A 137 -8.76 7.56 8.11
C PRO A 137 -9.39 7.34 9.49
N LEU A 138 -10.08 6.23 9.73
CA LEU A 138 -10.63 5.91 11.05
C LEU A 138 -9.52 5.63 12.07
N ALA A 139 -8.51 4.87 11.68
CA ALA A 139 -7.34 4.59 12.51
C ALA A 139 -6.56 5.88 12.80
N MET A 140 -6.37 6.75 11.78
CA MET A 140 -5.72 8.04 11.95
C MET A 140 -6.52 8.98 12.87
N ALA A 141 -7.83 9.04 12.72
CA ALA A 141 -8.70 9.82 13.60
C ALA A 141 -8.66 9.32 15.05
N SER A 142 -8.59 8.00 15.26
CA SER A 142 -8.40 7.39 16.58
C SER A 142 -7.08 7.82 17.22
N LEU A 143 -6.00 7.85 16.44
CA LEU A 143 -4.68 8.27 16.91
C LEU A 143 -4.65 9.77 17.23
N LEU A 144 -5.17 10.61 16.33
CA LEU A 144 -5.25 12.06 16.57
C LEU A 144 -6.08 12.38 17.83
N ALA A 145 -7.21 11.70 18.01
CA ALA A 145 -8.06 11.85 19.20
C ALA A 145 -7.32 11.39 20.49
N ALA A 146 -6.59 10.27 20.44
CA ALA A 146 -5.78 9.80 21.57
C ALA A 146 -4.68 10.82 21.94
N CYS A 147 -4.12 11.52 20.94
CA CYS A 147 -3.17 12.60 21.12
C CYS A 147 -3.81 13.96 21.44
N ARG A 148 -5.15 14.02 21.67
CA ARG A 148 -5.91 15.26 21.92
C ARG A 148 -5.74 16.28 20.79
N ARG A 149 -5.87 15.85 19.55
CA ARG A 149 -5.85 16.66 18.34
C ARG A 149 -7.19 16.57 17.60
N SER A 150 -7.45 17.52 16.72
CA SER A 150 -8.60 17.45 15.81
C SER A 150 -8.53 16.18 14.97
N ARG A 151 -9.68 15.51 14.77
CA ARG A 151 -9.83 14.34 13.91
C ARG A 151 -9.91 14.71 12.43
N ILE A 152 -10.28 15.95 12.11
CA ILE A 152 -10.56 16.40 10.75
C ILE A 152 -9.38 16.15 9.79
N PRO A 153 -8.09 16.42 10.16
CA PRO A 153 -6.96 16.13 9.29
C PRO A 153 -6.81 14.64 8.91
N ALA A 154 -7.46 13.73 9.67
CA ALA A 154 -7.46 12.30 9.31
C ALA A 154 -8.16 12.01 7.97
N LEU A 155 -9.00 12.89 7.46
CA LEU A 155 -9.60 12.77 6.12
C LEU A 155 -8.53 12.69 5.02
N LEU A 156 -7.34 13.30 5.24
CA LEU A 156 -6.20 13.23 4.31
C LEU A 156 -5.54 11.83 4.27
N ALA A 157 -5.91 10.93 5.16
CA ALA A 157 -5.48 9.54 5.08
C ALA A 157 -6.20 8.74 3.98
N PHE A 158 -7.37 9.18 3.49
CA PHE A 158 -8.04 8.56 2.35
C PHE A 158 -7.17 8.52 1.08
N PRO A 159 -6.69 9.65 0.55
CA PRO A 159 -5.82 9.63 -0.64
C PRO A 159 -4.52 8.85 -0.39
N LEU A 160 -3.97 8.85 0.83
CA LEU A 160 -2.79 8.09 1.19
C LEU A 160 -3.02 6.57 1.23
N ALA A 161 -4.27 6.09 1.24
CA ALA A 161 -4.56 4.68 1.07
C ALA A 161 -4.23 4.17 -0.34
N TYR A 162 -4.30 5.03 -1.36
CA TYR A 162 -3.89 4.74 -2.74
C TYR A 162 -2.40 5.06 -2.95
N ASN A 163 -1.56 4.32 -2.28
CA ASN A 163 -0.12 4.53 -2.24
C ASN A 163 0.65 3.50 -3.07
N LEU A 164 1.96 3.70 -3.16
CA LEU A 164 2.90 2.81 -3.83
C LEU A 164 2.65 1.33 -3.45
N THR A 165 2.45 1.04 -2.16
CA THR A 165 2.37 -0.36 -1.69
C THR A 165 1.09 -1.06 -2.15
N LEU A 166 -0.02 -0.34 -2.26
CA LEU A 166 -1.25 -0.87 -2.84
C LEU A 166 -1.07 -1.14 -4.34
N HIS A 167 -0.47 -0.19 -5.09
CA HIS A 167 -0.28 -0.34 -6.54
C HIS A 167 0.77 -1.39 -6.91
N TYR A 168 1.76 -1.65 -6.05
CA TYR A 168 2.64 -2.82 -6.20
C TYR A 168 1.94 -4.14 -5.85
N GLY A 169 0.82 -4.09 -5.14
CA GLY A 169 0.15 -5.28 -4.63
C GLY A 169 0.72 -5.79 -3.31
N PHE A 170 1.52 -4.99 -2.58
CA PHE A 170 2.02 -5.34 -1.24
C PHE A 170 0.91 -5.22 -0.20
N ILE A 171 -0.14 -6.02 -0.37
CA ILE A 171 -1.39 -5.91 0.40
C ILE A 171 -1.15 -6.09 1.90
N SER A 172 -0.27 -7.02 2.29
CA SER A 172 0.09 -7.22 3.70
C SER A 172 0.71 -5.96 4.32
N PHE A 173 1.56 -5.24 3.56
CA PHE A 173 2.10 -3.95 4.01
C PHE A 173 1.00 -2.89 4.10
N ALA A 174 0.19 -2.75 3.06
CA ALA A 174 -0.90 -1.78 3.01
C ALA A 174 -1.87 -1.98 4.21
N LEU A 175 -2.34 -3.19 4.43
CA LEU A 175 -3.21 -3.55 5.56
C LEU A 175 -2.60 -3.23 6.92
N SER A 176 -1.28 -3.32 7.05
CA SER A 176 -0.61 -3.02 8.32
C SER A 176 -0.54 -1.53 8.65
N LEU A 177 -0.70 -0.61 7.67
CA LEU A 177 -0.67 0.84 7.92
C LEU A 177 -1.75 1.31 8.90
N PRO A 178 -3.06 1.04 8.70
CA PRO A 178 -4.07 1.40 9.70
C PRO A 178 -3.85 0.69 11.03
N VAL A 179 -3.28 -0.52 11.03
CA VAL A 179 -2.99 -1.27 12.28
C VAL A 179 -1.85 -0.60 13.07
N VAL A 180 -0.81 -0.05 12.41
CA VAL A 180 0.22 0.78 13.06
C VAL A 180 -0.42 1.98 13.75
N LEU A 181 -1.27 2.74 13.02
CA LEU A 181 -1.96 3.90 13.58
C LEU A 181 -2.82 3.52 14.79
N TRP A 182 -3.50 2.40 14.68
CA TRP A 182 -4.35 1.87 15.76
C TRP A 182 -3.52 1.43 16.96
N LEU A 183 -2.37 0.75 16.77
CA LEU A 183 -1.46 0.37 17.85
C LEU A 183 -0.96 1.60 18.62
N LEU A 184 -0.54 2.66 17.91
CA LEU A 184 -0.13 3.92 18.54
C LEU A 184 -1.27 4.57 19.33
N ALA A 185 -2.50 4.52 18.80
CA ALA A 185 -3.69 5.02 19.48
C ALA A 185 -3.98 4.23 20.76
N GLU A 186 -3.98 2.90 20.70
CA GLU A 186 -4.26 2.04 21.87
C GLU A 186 -3.15 2.14 22.92
N MET A 187 -1.88 2.18 22.55
CA MET A 187 -0.78 2.43 23.48
C MET A 187 -0.94 3.79 24.20
N THR A 188 -1.31 4.83 23.45
CA THR A 188 -1.57 6.16 24.01
C THR A 188 -2.72 6.14 25.00
N LYS A 189 -3.84 5.46 24.67
CA LYS A 189 -4.99 5.31 25.56
C LYS A 189 -4.65 4.46 26.78
N LEU A 190 -3.86 3.39 26.62
CA LEU A 190 -3.43 2.49 27.68
C LEU A 190 -2.63 3.22 28.75
N VAL A 191 -1.58 3.95 28.38
CA VAL A 191 -0.74 4.67 29.36
C VAL A 191 -1.48 5.79 30.08
N HIS A 192 -2.61 6.25 29.56
CA HIS A 192 -3.45 7.29 30.14
C HIS A 192 -4.79 6.79 30.70
N ALA A 193 -5.02 5.48 30.74
CA ALA A 193 -6.25 4.91 31.29
C ALA A 193 -6.41 5.30 32.78
N GLU A 194 -7.58 5.75 33.19
CA GLU A 194 -7.78 6.28 34.55
C GLU A 194 -8.20 5.20 35.54
N THR A 195 -8.95 4.18 35.10
CA THR A 195 -9.44 3.09 35.94
C THR A 195 -8.67 1.80 35.68
N ARG A 196 -8.61 0.91 36.69
CA ARG A 196 -7.99 -0.44 36.54
C ARG A 196 -8.66 -1.25 35.43
N ARG A 197 -10.01 -1.22 35.36
CA ARG A 197 -10.78 -1.91 34.30
C ARG A 197 -10.40 -1.39 32.92
N ALA A 198 -10.38 -0.08 32.71
CA ALA A 198 -9.97 0.52 31.45
C ALA A 198 -8.52 0.17 31.11
N PHE A 199 -7.62 0.15 32.09
CA PHE A 199 -6.22 -0.25 31.87
C PHE A 199 -6.12 -1.70 31.37
N VAL A 200 -6.78 -2.65 32.04
CA VAL A 200 -6.75 -4.07 31.64
C VAL A 200 -7.34 -4.27 30.24
N LEU A 201 -8.52 -3.68 29.96
CA LEU A 201 -9.12 -3.80 28.63
C LEU A 201 -8.25 -3.20 27.52
N ARG A 202 -7.61 -2.05 27.79
CA ARG A 202 -6.67 -1.43 26.84
C ARG A 202 -5.38 -2.22 26.71
N TRP A 203 -4.92 -2.87 27.76
CA TRP A 203 -3.74 -3.74 27.71
C TRP A 203 -3.99 -4.94 26.78
N ILE A 204 -5.12 -5.63 26.98
CA ILE A 204 -5.54 -6.75 26.11
C ILE A 204 -5.70 -6.26 24.65
N GLY A 205 -6.38 -5.12 24.45
CA GLY A 205 -6.56 -4.52 23.13
C GLY A 205 -5.23 -4.17 22.46
N THR A 206 -4.28 -3.58 23.20
CA THR A 206 -2.93 -3.27 22.69
C THR A 206 -2.18 -4.53 22.30
N ALA A 207 -2.24 -5.58 23.13
CA ALA A 207 -1.60 -6.86 22.84
C ALA A 207 -2.21 -7.50 21.56
N ALA A 208 -3.53 -7.53 21.45
CA ALA A 208 -4.23 -8.06 20.26
C ALA A 208 -3.86 -7.29 18.98
N VAL A 209 -3.81 -5.95 19.04
CA VAL A 209 -3.41 -5.11 17.89
C VAL A 209 -1.94 -5.31 17.56
N ALA A 210 -1.06 -5.50 18.54
CA ALA A 210 0.36 -5.80 18.31
C ALA A 210 0.54 -7.17 17.62
N ILE A 211 -0.20 -8.21 18.05
CA ILE A 211 -0.21 -9.52 17.39
C ILE A 211 -0.75 -9.39 15.96
N LEU A 212 -1.86 -8.66 15.76
CA LEU A 212 -2.41 -8.40 14.43
C LEU A 212 -1.37 -7.72 13.54
N LEU A 213 -0.66 -6.72 14.04
CA LEU A 213 0.39 -6.03 13.29
C LEU A 213 1.54 -6.97 12.92
N PHE A 214 1.97 -7.84 13.83
CA PHE A 214 2.98 -8.86 13.57
C PHE A 214 2.56 -9.79 12.42
N ILE A 215 1.34 -10.33 12.45
CA ILE A 215 0.86 -11.22 11.39
C ILE A 215 0.50 -10.48 10.08
N CYS A 216 0.30 -9.15 10.13
CA CYS A 216 0.15 -8.33 8.92
C CYS A 216 1.49 -8.15 8.22
N HIS A 217 2.51 -7.56 8.90
CA HIS A 217 3.76 -7.21 8.22
C HIS A 217 4.92 -6.93 9.18
N LEU A 218 6.02 -7.68 9.04
CA LEU A 218 7.17 -7.59 9.94
C LEU A 218 7.81 -6.19 10.02
N GLN A 219 8.03 -5.54 8.88
CA GLN A 219 8.68 -4.22 8.82
C GLN A 219 7.86 -3.16 9.57
N ASN A 220 6.54 -3.14 9.35
CA ASN A 220 5.64 -2.22 10.03
C ASN A 220 5.42 -2.60 11.50
N PHE A 221 5.54 -3.89 11.85
CA PHE A 221 5.54 -4.33 13.23
C PHE A 221 6.73 -3.73 13.99
N LEU A 222 7.94 -3.84 13.47
CA LEU A 222 9.13 -3.27 14.10
C LEU A 222 9.00 -1.75 14.27
N TYR A 223 8.59 -1.04 13.22
CA TYR A 223 8.34 0.40 13.31
C TYR A 223 7.25 0.73 14.35
N GLY A 224 6.11 0.05 14.29
CA GLY A 224 4.98 0.27 15.18
C GLY A 224 5.32 0.04 16.65
N VAL A 225 6.12 -0.98 16.93
CA VAL A 225 6.64 -1.26 18.28
C VAL A 225 7.56 -0.14 18.77
N CYS A 226 8.58 0.24 17.99
CA CYS A 226 9.50 1.32 18.33
C CYS A 226 8.76 2.64 18.60
N ALA A 227 7.83 2.99 17.71
CA ALA A 227 6.99 4.18 17.87
C ALA A 227 6.07 4.08 19.11
N SER A 228 5.47 2.91 19.38
CA SER A 228 4.64 2.68 20.56
C SER A 228 5.43 2.82 21.86
N LEU A 229 6.65 2.29 21.92
CA LEU A 229 7.56 2.47 23.05
C LEU A 229 7.91 3.96 23.24
N ALA A 230 8.16 4.71 22.17
CA ALA A 230 8.39 6.16 22.25
C ALA A 230 7.16 6.88 22.85
N PHE A 231 5.94 6.51 22.45
CA PHE A 231 4.70 7.06 23.00
C PHE A 231 4.55 6.72 24.51
N ALA A 232 4.89 5.49 24.90
CA ALA A 232 4.87 5.09 26.31
C ALA A 232 5.92 5.85 27.13
N VAL A 233 7.18 5.90 26.67
CA VAL A 233 8.30 6.55 27.37
C VAL A 233 8.07 8.05 27.52
N LEU A 234 7.62 8.73 26.45
CA LEU A 234 7.36 10.16 26.45
C LEU A 234 6.04 10.55 27.14
N SER A 235 5.21 9.59 27.57
CA SER A 235 4.00 9.89 28.35
C SER A 235 4.32 10.51 29.71
N VAL A 236 3.32 11.12 30.36
CA VAL A 236 3.44 11.64 31.74
C VAL A 236 3.14 10.59 32.82
N ALA A 237 2.87 9.35 32.41
CA ALA A 237 2.61 8.26 33.34
C ALA A 237 3.83 7.91 34.21
N SER A 238 3.61 7.26 35.37
CA SER A 238 4.70 6.74 36.19
C SER A 238 5.51 5.68 35.43
N TRP A 239 6.77 5.49 35.78
CA TRP A 239 7.65 4.53 35.11
C TRP A 239 7.13 3.09 35.20
N ARG A 240 6.56 2.71 36.37
CA ARG A 240 5.93 1.38 36.57
C ARG A 240 4.80 1.17 35.57
N ARG A 241 3.95 2.19 35.37
CA ARG A 241 2.84 2.12 34.41
C ARG A 241 3.34 2.03 32.98
N LYS A 242 4.39 2.76 32.61
CA LYS A 242 5.03 2.68 31.30
C LYS A 242 5.54 1.27 31.03
N LEU A 243 6.24 0.69 32.01
CA LEU A 243 6.77 -0.67 31.93
C LEU A 243 5.64 -1.69 31.73
N VAL A 244 4.61 -1.68 32.60
CA VAL A 244 3.48 -2.62 32.50
C VAL A 244 2.71 -2.43 31.20
N ALA A 245 2.55 -1.20 30.72
CA ALA A 245 1.93 -0.94 29.42
C ALA A 245 2.76 -1.50 28.27
N SER A 246 4.10 -1.38 28.31
CA SER A 246 5.01 -1.92 27.30
C SER A 246 5.01 -3.45 27.25
N LEU A 247 4.70 -4.13 28.37
CA LEU A 247 4.55 -5.59 28.40
C LEU A 247 3.38 -6.09 27.51
N ALA A 248 2.44 -5.22 27.12
CA ALA A 248 1.40 -5.57 26.15
C ALA A 248 1.97 -5.93 24.77
N LEU A 249 3.22 -5.57 24.47
CA LEU A 249 3.88 -5.92 23.20
C LEU A 249 4.54 -7.32 23.25
N VAL A 250 4.78 -7.87 24.44
CA VAL A 250 5.50 -9.15 24.64
C VAL A 250 4.85 -10.33 23.91
N PRO A 251 3.52 -10.51 23.91
CA PRO A 251 2.89 -11.62 23.17
C PRO A 251 3.22 -11.62 21.67
N ALA A 252 3.31 -10.43 21.05
CA ALA A 252 3.68 -10.32 19.64
C ALA A 252 5.18 -10.65 19.40
N PHE A 253 6.06 -10.30 20.35
CA PHE A 253 7.47 -10.72 20.31
C PHE A 253 7.64 -12.22 20.54
N ALA A 254 6.83 -12.83 21.39
CA ALA A 254 6.81 -14.29 21.54
C ALA A 254 6.40 -14.96 20.21
N GLY A 255 5.40 -14.42 19.51
CA GLY A 255 5.04 -14.86 18.16
C GLY A 255 6.18 -14.70 17.15
N LEU A 256 6.91 -13.59 17.20
CA LEU A 256 8.09 -13.36 16.34
C LEU A 256 9.21 -14.37 16.64
N ALA A 257 9.51 -14.62 17.93
CA ALA A 257 10.51 -15.59 18.34
C ALA A 257 10.10 -17.02 17.89
N TYR A 258 8.86 -17.41 18.15
CA TYR A 258 8.31 -18.69 17.68
C TYR A 258 8.46 -18.85 16.16
N TRP A 259 8.02 -17.85 15.37
CA TRP A 259 8.16 -17.88 13.92
C TRP A 259 9.63 -17.99 13.49
N HIS A 260 10.54 -17.24 14.13
CA HIS A 260 11.95 -17.27 13.79
C HIS A 260 12.59 -18.64 14.07
N LEU A 261 12.26 -19.25 15.20
CA LEU A 261 12.79 -20.56 15.61
C LEU A 261 12.21 -21.74 14.81
N THR A 262 10.93 -21.64 14.39
CA THR A 262 10.24 -22.72 13.65
C THR A 262 10.34 -22.59 12.13
N SER A 263 10.75 -21.42 11.63
CA SER A 263 10.95 -21.25 10.18
C SER A 263 12.30 -21.81 9.76
N PRO A 264 12.38 -22.52 8.60
CA PRO A 264 13.64 -23.05 8.13
C PRO A 264 14.67 -21.93 7.97
N PRO A 265 15.93 -22.20 8.29
CA PRO A 265 16.98 -21.22 8.09
C PRO A 265 17.12 -20.93 6.58
N VAL A 266 16.98 -19.66 6.21
CA VAL A 266 17.48 -19.19 4.92
C VAL A 266 18.98 -19.00 5.09
N VAL A 267 19.76 -19.72 4.31
CA VAL A 267 21.23 -19.65 4.36
C VAL A 267 21.66 -18.18 4.24
N GLY A 268 22.37 -17.67 5.24
CA GLY A 268 22.85 -16.27 5.25
C GLY A 268 22.02 -15.25 6.04
N GLN A 269 20.72 -15.43 6.27
CA GLN A 269 19.84 -14.40 6.85
C GLN A 269 20.19 -13.96 8.28
N ALA A 270 20.61 -14.88 9.16
CA ALA A 270 20.97 -14.51 10.54
C ALA A 270 22.24 -13.62 10.55
N LYS A 271 23.23 -13.95 9.72
CA LYS A 271 24.44 -13.14 9.55
C LYS A 271 24.11 -11.78 8.89
N LEU A 272 23.18 -11.75 7.93
CA LEU A 272 22.74 -10.53 7.27
C LEU A 272 21.97 -9.60 8.21
N THR A 273 21.07 -10.13 9.05
CA THR A 273 20.30 -9.30 10.00
C THR A 273 21.21 -8.66 11.04
N ALA A 274 22.15 -9.42 11.60
CA ALA A 274 23.16 -8.91 12.52
C ALA A 274 24.10 -7.90 11.82
N LYS A 275 24.53 -8.20 10.60
CA LYS A 275 25.37 -7.34 9.77
C LYS A 275 24.65 -6.04 9.39
N LEU A 276 23.35 -6.09 9.04
CA LEU A 276 22.51 -4.91 8.79
C LEU A 276 22.36 -4.04 10.01
N ALA A 277 22.05 -4.62 11.17
CA ALA A 277 21.95 -3.88 12.44
C ALA A 277 23.30 -3.22 12.79
N TRP A 278 24.40 -3.95 12.66
CA TRP A 278 25.73 -3.42 12.92
C TRP A 278 26.17 -2.36 11.92
N THR A 279 25.81 -2.52 10.65
CA THR A 279 26.16 -1.58 9.55
C THR A 279 25.30 -0.32 9.61
N PHE A 280 24.05 -0.42 10.06
CA PHE A 280 23.22 0.74 10.39
C PHE A 280 23.89 1.63 11.46
N LEU A 281 24.59 1.00 12.41
CA LEU A 281 25.37 1.72 13.43
C LEU A 281 26.73 2.25 12.91
N LYS A 282 27.29 1.65 11.85
CA LYS A 282 28.59 2.03 11.26
C LYS A 282 28.46 2.37 9.75
N ARG A 283 27.89 3.53 9.46
CA ARG A 283 27.57 4.04 8.11
C ARG A 283 28.69 3.94 7.05
N HIS A 284 29.96 3.81 7.46
CA HIS A 284 31.12 3.80 6.56
C HIS A 284 31.45 2.43 5.93
N ARG A 285 30.69 1.38 6.21
CA ARG A 285 30.91 0.03 5.65
C ARG A 285 29.67 -0.56 4.96
N LEU A 286 28.78 0.28 4.46
CA LEU A 286 27.55 -0.16 3.77
C LEU A 286 27.87 -0.79 2.41
N ASP A 287 29.00 -0.40 1.78
CA ASP A 287 29.48 -0.96 0.52
C ASP A 287 29.90 -2.44 0.64
N ASP A 288 30.30 -2.87 1.85
CA ASP A 288 30.64 -4.27 2.14
C ASP A 288 29.44 -5.23 2.17
N LEU A 289 28.22 -4.69 2.16
CA LEU A 289 26.99 -5.49 2.17
C LEU A 289 26.61 -6.01 0.80
N GLY A 290 27.47 -5.98 -0.21
CA GLY A 290 27.32 -6.52 -1.57
C GLY A 290 25.91 -6.77 -2.14
N ALA A 291 24.97 -7.01 -1.23
CA ALA A 291 23.57 -7.32 -1.40
C ALA A 291 22.62 -6.11 -1.24
N ALA A 292 23.08 -4.96 -0.72
CA ALA A 292 22.26 -3.78 -0.49
C ALA A 292 22.55 -2.71 -1.54
N LYS A 293 21.57 -2.41 -2.37
CA LYS A 293 21.66 -1.32 -3.34
C LYS A 293 21.09 -0.04 -2.75
N TRP A 294 21.93 0.99 -2.65
CA TRP A 294 21.57 2.34 -2.26
C TRP A 294 21.49 3.18 -3.53
N THR A 295 20.29 3.51 -3.91
CA THR A 295 20.02 4.45 -4.99
C THR A 295 19.81 5.82 -4.37
N ASP A 296 20.27 6.88 -4.97
CA ASP A 296 20.01 8.27 -4.64
C ASP A 296 20.71 8.80 -3.37
N ASP A 297 21.14 10.04 -3.41
CA ASP A 297 21.57 10.78 -2.25
C ASP A 297 20.37 11.14 -1.33
N LEU A 298 20.66 11.60 -0.10
CA LEU A 298 19.64 11.93 0.90
C LEU A 298 18.72 13.06 0.44
N TRP A 299 19.26 14.04 -0.30
CA TRP A 299 18.48 15.17 -0.78
C TRP A 299 17.50 14.73 -1.88
N HIS A 300 18.00 13.95 -2.82
CA HIS A 300 17.17 13.37 -3.88
C HIS A 300 16.04 12.53 -3.31
N ARG A 301 16.29 11.70 -2.26
CA ARG A 301 15.25 10.94 -1.57
C ARG A 301 14.16 11.82 -0.97
N ILE A 302 14.51 12.96 -0.36
CA ILE A 302 13.51 13.89 0.18
C ILE A 302 12.59 14.39 -0.93
N LEU A 303 13.16 14.78 -2.07
CA LEU A 303 12.40 15.25 -3.24
C LEU A 303 11.51 14.16 -3.85
N LEU A 304 11.88 12.88 -3.69
CA LEU A 304 11.11 11.74 -4.18
C LEU A 304 9.97 11.29 -3.24
N ILE A 305 9.85 11.84 -2.02
CA ILE A 305 8.76 11.46 -1.09
C ILE A 305 7.39 11.52 -1.78
N PRO A 306 7.00 12.60 -2.51
CA PRO A 306 5.71 12.65 -3.19
C PRO A 306 5.53 11.57 -4.26
N ALA A 307 6.59 11.31 -5.03
CA ALA A 307 6.56 10.29 -6.07
C ALA A 307 6.43 8.87 -5.48
N HIS A 308 7.12 8.59 -4.37
CA HIS A 308 7.04 7.28 -3.71
C HIS A 308 5.74 7.08 -2.91
N ALA A 309 5.23 8.14 -2.25
CA ALA A 309 4.07 8.00 -1.36
C ALA A 309 2.79 7.65 -2.12
N MET A 310 2.57 8.22 -3.30
CA MET A 310 1.34 8.04 -4.09
C MET A 310 1.62 7.47 -5.48
N ARG A 311 2.79 6.86 -5.71
CA ARG A 311 3.17 6.29 -7.01
C ARG A 311 2.11 5.32 -7.52
N GLY A 312 1.64 5.54 -8.74
CA GLY A 312 0.59 4.71 -9.30
C GLY A 312 0.48 4.75 -10.82
N PHE A 313 0.60 5.92 -11.46
CA PHE A 313 0.19 6.12 -12.84
C PHE A 313 1.31 6.60 -13.75
N VAL A 314 1.29 6.13 -15.01
CA VAL A 314 2.32 6.43 -16.04
C VAL A 314 2.35 7.92 -16.40
N ASP A 315 1.20 8.59 -16.39
CA ASP A 315 1.07 10.03 -16.68
C ASP A 315 1.70 10.94 -15.62
N GLY A 316 2.19 10.38 -14.52
CA GLY A 316 2.82 11.14 -13.43
C GLY A 316 1.85 11.98 -12.60
N SER A 317 0.56 11.92 -12.85
CA SER A 317 -0.48 12.74 -12.20
C SER A 317 -0.55 12.58 -10.67
N HIS A 318 -0.03 11.48 -10.15
CA HIS A 318 0.11 11.24 -8.71
C HIS A 318 1.09 12.19 -8.02
N VAL A 319 2.09 12.74 -8.74
CA VAL A 319 3.09 13.66 -8.17
C VAL A 319 2.47 15.01 -7.81
N PRO A 320 1.81 15.75 -8.73
CA PRO A 320 1.12 16.99 -8.37
C PRO A 320 -0.01 16.74 -7.35
N ALA A 321 -0.71 15.61 -7.41
CA ALA A 321 -1.71 15.25 -6.40
C ALA A 321 -1.07 15.14 -5.01
N CYS A 322 0.06 14.46 -4.87
CA CYS A 322 0.75 14.33 -3.57
C CYS A 322 1.28 15.69 -3.08
N ARG A 323 1.78 16.55 -3.97
CA ARG A 323 2.19 17.92 -3.60
C ARG A 323 1.01 18.74 -3.11
N GLY A 324 -0.14 18.69 -3.80
CA GLY A 324 -1.37 19.34 -3.37
C GLY A 324 -1.84 18.84 -2.00
N LEU A 325 -1.81 17.53 -1.77
CA LEU A 325 -2.11 16.92 -0.47
C LEU A 325 -1.19 17.46 0.62
N PHE A 326 0.12 17.53 0.36
CA PHE A 326 1.11 18.04 1.31
C PHE A 326 0.87 19.52 1.64
N LEU A 327 0.52 20.35 0.64
CA LEU A 327 0.16 21.75 0.87
C LEU A 327 -1.05 21.90 1.80
N ILE A 328 -2.07 21.03 1.62
CA ILE A 328 -3.24 21.00 2.54
C ILE A 328 -2.82 20.58 3.95
N MET A 329 -1.92 19.61 4.09
CA MET A 329 -1.37 19.21 5.39
C MET A 329 -0.64 20.37 6.07
N VAL A 330 0.19 21.11 5.33
CA VAL A 330 0.89 22.30 5.81
C VAL A 330 -0.11 23.39 6.21
N ALA A 331 -1.15 23.60 5.41
CA ALA A 331 -2.21 24.57 5.75
C ALA A 331 -2.89 24.23 7.08
N TYR A 332 -3.19 22.95 7.35
CA TYR A 332 -3.72 22.55 8.67
C TYR A 332 -2.75 22.82 9.81
N VAL A 333 -1.43 22.65 9.59
CA VAL A 333 -0.42 23.00 10.59
C VAL A 333 -0.45 24.50 10.86
N LEU A 334 -0.42 25.34 9.81
CA LEU A 334 -0.42 26.80 9.94
C LEU A 334 -1.71 27.32 10.60
N VAL A 335 -2.87 26.89 10.15
CA VAL A 335 -4.17 27.25 10.78
C VAL A 335 -4.19 26.83 12.24
N GLY A 336 -3.71 25.63 12.56
CA GLY A 336 -3.62 25.15 13.93
C GLY A 336 -2.64 25.97 14.78
N MET A 337 -1.56 26.49 14.22
CA MET A 337 -0.61 27.39 14.90
C MET A 337 -1.24 28.76 15.15
N ILE A 338 -1.89 29.36 14.16
CA ILE A 338 -2.59 30.65 14.28
C ILE A 338 -3.69 30.56 15.34
N ALA A 339 -4.52 29.53 15.27
CA ALA A 339 -5.59 29.30 16.25
C ALA A 339 -5.04 29.03 17.67
N TRP A 340 -3.82 28.50 17.77
CA TRP A 340 -3.14 28.33 19.06
C TRP A 340 -2.69 29.65 19.69
N SER A 341 -2.24 30.60 18.90
CA SER A 341 -1.70 31.88 19.35
C SER A 341 -2.78 32.92 19.67
N ALA A 342 -4.06 32.63 19.37
CA ALA A 342 -5.17 33.55 19.62
C ALA A 342 -5.31 33.83 21.13
N PRO A 343 -5.38 35.13 21.55
CA PRO A 343 -5.55 35.50 22.96
C PRO A 343 -6.94 35.11 23.47
N GLY A 344 -7.08 34.77 24.73
CA GLY A 344 -8.38 34.71 25.40
C GLY A 344 -8.82 33.39 26.05
N GLU A 345 -8.02 32.35 26.09
CA GLU A 345 -8.41 31.12 26.82
C GLU A 345 -7.59 30.86 28.10
N LYS A 346 -8.30 30.39 29.14
CA LYS A 346 -7.72 29.91 30.40
C LYS A 346 -6.61 28.90 30.13
N LYS A 347 -5.47 29.04 30.84
CA LYS A 347 -4.34 28.10 30.77
C LYS A 347 -4.82 26.68 30.97
N GLU A 348 -4.50 25.79 30.04
CA GLU A 348 -4.90 24.39 30.08
C GLU A 348 -4.30 23.69 31.32
N PRO A 349 -5.08 22.86 32.03
CA PRO A 349 -4.66 22.28 33.31
C PRO A 349 -3.51 21.26 33.21
N ARG A 350 -3.10 20.84 31.99
CA ARG A 350 -2.05 19.81 31.81
C ARG A 350 -1.07 20.12 30.65
N PRO A 351 -0.30 21.20 30.71
CA PRO A 351 0.60 21.61 29.60
C PRO A 351 1.71 20.57 29.34
N LEU A 352 2.21 19.89 30.38
CA LEU A 352 3.28 18.88 30.27
C LEU A 352 2.83 17.68 29.45
N ARG A 353 1.61 17.15 29.66
CA ARG A 353 1.07 16.03 28.90
C ARG A 353 1.00 16.36 27.39
N ARG A 354 0.53 17.56 27.06
CA ARG A 354 0.43 18.02 25.68
C ARG A 354 1.80 18.17 25.03
N ARG A 355 2.78 18.76 25.73
CA ARG A 355 4.16 18.90 25.23
C ARG A 355 4.77 17.52 24.94
N ARG A 356 4.65 16.56 25.86
CA ARG A 356 5.19 15.20 25.68
C ARG A 356 4.51 14.44 24.55
N MET A 357 3.20 14.58 24.37
CA MET A 357 2.49 13.98 23.22
C MET A 357 2.89 14.60 21.88
N ARG A 358 3.25 15.89 21.84
CA ARG A 358 3.84 16.51 20.64
C ARG A 358 5.21 15.89 20.33
N MET A 359 6.04 15.72 21.36
CA MET A 359 7.35 15.08 21.22
C MET A 359 7.22 13.63 20.74
N ALA A 360 6.25 12.87 21.24
CA ALA A 360 6.00 11.51 20.77
C ALA A 360 5.59 11.47 19.28
N GLY A 361 4.71 12.38 18.84
CA GLY A 361 4.37 12.53 17.43
C GLY A 361 5.55 12.93 16.55
N LEU A 362 6.40 13.85 17.04
CA LEU A 362 7.63 14.25 16.34
C LEU A 362 8.63 13.08 16.23
N VAL A 363 8.81 12.31 17.31
CA VAL A 363 9.71 11.13 17.31
C VAL A 363 9.19 10.07 16.33
N ALA A 364 7.88 9.82 16.27
CA ALA A 364 7.30 8.89 15.30
C ALA A 364 7.51 9.38 13.85
N PHE A 365 7.30 10.68 13.59
CA PHE A 365 7.57 11.28 12.29
C PHE A 365 9.05 11.16 11.89
N LEU A 366 9.96 11.58 12.79
CA LEU A 366 11.40 11.49 12.54
C LEU A 366 11.88 10.04 12.39
N GLY A 367 11.27 9.10 13.12
CA GLY A 367 11.55 7.66 12.97
C GLY A 367 11.13 7.14 11.60
N ALA A 368 9.95 7.52 11.09
CA ALA A 368 9.52 7.17 9.74
C ALA A 368 10.42 7.81 8.66
N LEU A 369 10.78 9.08 8.86
CA LEU A 369 11.68 9.81 7.95
C LEU A 369 13.08 9.20 7.96
N ALA A 370 13.62 8.85 9.14
CA ALA A 370 14.92 8.19 9.27
C ALA A 370 14.91 6.82 8.58
N ALA A 371 13.85 6.03 8.75
CA ALA A 371 13.71 4.76 8.04
C ALA A 371 13.64 4.96 6.52
N TYR A 372 12.90 5.96 6.04
CA TYR A 372 12.84 6.30 4.62
C TYR A 372 14.22 6.74 4.07
N LEU A 373 14.97 7.54 4.81
CA LEU A 373 16.26 8.06 4.36
C LEU A 373 17.41 7.06 4.50
N ALA A 374 17.37 6.18 5.54
CA ALA A 374 18.49 5.34 5.91
C ALA A 374 18.40 3.91 5.36
N LEU A 375 17.21 3.41 4.99
CA LEU A 375 17.09 2.04 4.49
C LEU A 375 17.51 1.93 3.02
N PRO A 376 18.02 0.75 2.58
CA PRO A 376 18.36 0.49 1.19
C PRO A 376 17.12 0.36 0.31
N HIS A 377 17.28 0.52 -1.01
CA HIS A 377 16.22 0.27 -1.98
C HIS A 377 15.94 -1.22 -2.13
N HIS A 378 16.99 -2.02 -2.18
CA HIS A 378 16.92 -3.44 -2.46
C HIS A 378 17.84 -4.22 -1.51
N LEU A 379 17.33 -5.31 -0.98
CA LEU A 379 18.09 -6.31 -0.23
C LEU A 379 18.07 -7.62 -1.02
N GLN A 380 19.13 -7.87 -1.78
CA GLN A 380 19.21 -8.95 -2.76
C GLN A 380 19.08 -10.34 -2.11
N GLU A 381 19.77 -10.58 -1.00
CA GLU A 381 19.74 -11.86 -0.27
C GLU A 381 18.37 -12.17 0.36
N MET A 382 17.51 -11.17 0.54
CA MET A 382 16.16 -11.32 1.06
C MET A 382 15.08 -11.16 -0.01
N GLU A 383 15.47 -10.89 -1.26
CA GLU A 383 14.57 -10.57 -2.38
C GLU A 383 13.58 -9.43 -2.05
N LEU A 384 13.98 -8.53 -1.12
CA LEU A 384 13.17 -7.39 -0.74
C LEU A 384 13.48 -6.21 -1.64
N MET A 385 12.53 -5.87 -2.50
CA MET A 385 12.58 -4.71 -3.39
C MET A 385 11.79 -3.53 -2.81
N THR A 386 12.12 -2.31 -3.23
CA THR A 386 11.43 -1.08 -2.83
C THR A 386 11.32 -0.93 -1.31
N PHE A 387 12.40 -1.26 -0.56
CA PHE A 387 12.33 -1.37 0.89
C PHE A 387 12.11 0.00 1.56
N PHE A 388 12.94 1.01 1.24
CA PHE A 388 12.77 2.36 1.80
C PHE A 388 11.54 3.11 1.22
N PRO A 389 11.18 2.98 -0.08
CA PRO A 389 10.06 3.75 -0.63
C PRO A 389 8.73 3.49 0.07
N ARG A 390 8.57 2.30 0.66
CA ARG A 390 7.36 1.95 1.44
C ARG A 390 7.13 2.85 2.65
N PHE A 391 8.21 3.42 3.23
CA PHE A 391 8.09 4.33 4.38
C PHE A 391 7.58 5.72 4.00
N SER A 392 7.58 6.12 2.72
CA SER A 392 7.13 7.44 2.30
C SER A 392 5.70 7.76 2.74
N VAL A 393 4.79 6.78 2.65
CA VAL A 393 3.41 6.93 3.12
C VAL A 393 3.35 7.08 4.65
N LEU A 394 4.19 6.35 5.40
CA LEU A 394 4.28 6.51 6.86
C LEU A 394 4.81 7.88 7.24
N VAL A 395 5.78 8.43 6.50
CA VAL A 395 6.27 9.81 6.71
C VAL A 395 5.09 10.79 6.64
N LEU A 396 4.25 10.72 5.60
CA LEU A 396 3.11 11.61 5.44
C LEU A 396 2.02 11.37 6.49
N LEU A 397 1.72 10.12 6.85
CA LEU A 397 0.78 9.80 7.92
C LEU A 397 1.26 10.33 9.27
N MET A 398 2.54 10.14 9.61
CA MET A 398 3.10 10.66 10.86
C MET A 398 3.23 12.17 10.86
N PHE A 399 3.38 12.83 9.69
CA PHE A 399 3.32 14.28 9.58
C PHE A 399 2.00 14.86 10.09
N LEU A 400 0.87 14.18 9.91
CA LEU A 400 -0.43 14.60 10.46
C LEU A 400 -0.41 14.71 12.00
N LEU A 401 0.48 14.00 12.68
CA LEU A 401 0.69 14.16 14.13
C LEU A 401 1.38 15.47 14.50
N LEU A 402 1.91 16.23 13.55
CA LEU A 402 2.50 17.53 13.81
C LEU A 402 1.45 18.65 13.80
N VAL A 403 0.24 18.40 13.26
CA VAL A 403 -0.87 19.37 13.27
C VAL A 403 -1.17 19.80 14.71
N PRO A 404 -1.12 21.10 15.04
CA PRO A 404 -1.35 21.57 16.39
C PRO A 404 -2.79 21.36 16.85
N SER A 405 -2.96 21.20 18.15
CA SER A 405 -4.29 21.12 18.78
C SER A 405 -5.07 22.46 18.76
N GLY A 406 -4.48 23.53 18.24
CA GLY A 406 -5.16 24.81 18.01
C GLY A 406 -6.43 24.66 17.18
N LEU A 407 -6.47 23.70 16.25
CA LEU A 407 -7.70 23.43 15.48
C LEU A 407 -8.92 23.11 16.35
N LEU A 408 -8.73 22.52 17.54
CA LEU A 408 -9.82 22.27 18.50
C LEU A 408 -10.37 23.55 19.16
N ARG A 409 -9.70 24.69 18.98
CA ARG A 409 -10.16 25.99 19.48
C ARG A 409 -11.05 26.73 18.49
N LEU A 410 -11.04 26.31 17.23
CA LEU A 410 -11.92 26.88 16.21
C LEU A 410 -13.38 26.61 16.56
N ARG A 411 -14.26 27.54 16.19
CA ARG A 411 -15.68 27.52 16.51
C ARG A 411 -16.51 27.90 15.29
N GLY A 412 -17.80 27.64 15.38
CA GLY A 412 -18.77 28.03 14.37
C GLY A 412 -18.41 27.54 12.97
N LEU A 413 -18.54 28.42 12.01
CA LEU A 413 -18.30 28.14 10.59
C LEU A 413 -16.86 27.69 10.30
N PHE A 414 -15.86 28.14 11.08
CA PHE A 414 -14.46 27.74 10.88
C PHE A 414 -14.26 26.23 11.09
N VAL A 415 -14.93 25.62 12.07
CA VAL A 415 -14.86 24.15 12.28
C VAL A 415 -15.56 23.41 11.16
N VAL A 416 -16.72 23.92 10.72
CA VAL A 416 -17.52 23.31 9.64
C VAL A 416 -16.78 23.40 8.30
N ALA A 417 -16.00 24.46 8.07
CA ALA A 417 -15.22 24.65 6.85
C ALA A 417 -13.93 23.81 6.78
N LEU A 418 -13.39 23.38 7.94
CA LEU A 418 -12.13 22.62 7.98
C LEU A 418 -12.11 21.35 7.10
N PRO A 419 -13.18 20.53 6.99
CA PRO A 419 -13.19 19.37 6.10
C PRO A 419 -13.12 19.71 4.61
N LEU A 420 -13.53 20.91 4.19
CA LEU A 420 -13.72 21.27 2.78
C LEU A 420 -12.47 21.07 1.91
N PRO A 421 -11.25 21.52 2.30
CA PRO A 421 -10.05 21.28 1.49
C PRO A 421 -9.79 19.80 1.25
N ALA A 422 -9.99 18.96 2.28
CA ALA A 422 -9.82 17.51 2.17
C ALA A 422 -10.91 16.87 1.30
N LEU A 423 -12.16 17.35 1.37
CA LEU A 423 -13.28 16.87 0.57
C LEU A 423 -13.12 17.24 -0.90
N VAL A 424 -12.79 18.50 -1.20
CA VAL A 424 -12.56 18.96 -2.58
C VAL A 424 -11.40 18.20 -3.20
N PHE A 425 -10.26 18.12 -2.50
CA PHE A 425 -9.13 17.33 -2.95
C PHE A 425 -9.51 15.86 -3.13
N GLY A 426 -10.22 15.29 -2.16
CA GLY A 426 -10.69 13.90 -2.18
C GLY A 426 -11.58 13.59 -3.38
N ALA A 427 -12.51 14.48 -3.71
CA ALA A 427 -13.39 14.33 -4.88
C ALA A 427 -12.60 14.36 -6.20
N LEU A 428 -11.69 15.32 -6.36
CA LEU A 428 -10.85 15.47 -7.55
C LEU A 428 -9.91 14.27 -7.72
N TYR A 429 -9.22 13.87 -6.66
CA TYR A 429 -8.29 12.74 -6.71
C TYR A 429 -9.04 11.41 -6.83
N GLY A 430 -10.17 11.24 -6.15
CA GLY A 430 -11.03 10.05 -6.30
C GLY A 430 -11.55 9.88 -7.72
N GLN A 431 -11.96 10.98 -8.39
CA GLN A 431 -12.34 10.96 -9.80
C GLN A 431 -11.16 10.56 -10.70
N GLN A 432 -9.96 11.08 -10.41
CA GLN A 432 -8.74 10.71 -11.13
C GLN A 432 -8.44 9.20 -10.97
N LEU A 433 -8.47 8.68 -9.74
CA LEU A 433 -8.32 7.25 -9.45
C LEU A 433 -9.33 6.41 -10.22
N TYR A 434 -10.61 6.83 -10.22
CA TYR A 434 -11.67 6.12 -10.95
C TYR A 434 -11.37 6.02 -12.45
N ARG A 435 -10.92 7.13 -13.07
CA ARG A 435 -10.55 7.16 -14.50
C ARG A 435 -9.40 6.20 -14.81
N HIS A 436 -8.35 6.20 -13.99
CA HIS A 436 -7.20 5.31 -14.17
C HIS A 436 -7.56 3.84 -13.98
N TYR A 437 -8.35 3.51 -12.95
CA TYR A 437 -8.79 2.13 -12.72
C TYR A 437 -9.72 1.65 -13.85
N LYS A 438 -10.57 2.52 -14.39
CA LYS A 438 -11.41 2.22 -15.56
C LYS A 438 -10.54 1.98 -16.80
N ALA A 439 -9.55 2.83 -17.05
CA ALA A 439 -8.61 2.67 -18.16
C ALA A 439 -7.80 1.36 -18.04
N TYR A 440 -7.30 1.03 -16.84
CA TYR A 440 -6.65 -0.25 -16.57
C TYR A 440 -7.59 -1.43 -16.82
N GLY A 441 -8.85 -1.34 -16.40
CA GLY A 441 -9.86 -2.36 -16.70
C GLY A 441 -10.06 -2.60 -18.20
N ALA A 442 -10.04 -1.54 -19.01
CA ALA A 442 -10.10 -1.64 -20.47
C ALA A 442 -8.82 -2.27 -21.06
N GLU A 443 -7.63 -1.93 -20.52
CA GLU A 443 -6.35 -2.53 -20.95
C GLU A 443 -6.31 -4.05 -20.78
N ILE A 444 -6.87 -4.57 -19.69
CA ILE A 444 -6.87 -6.00 -19.37
C ILE A 444 -8.13 -6.74 -19.83
N ALA A 445 -9.09 -6.06 -20.46
CA ALA A 445 -10.35 -6.66 -20.90
C ALA A 445 -10.15 -7.85 -21.84
N GLY A 446 -9.12 -7.78 -22.71
CA GLY A 446 -8.75 -8.88 -23.59
C GLY A 446 -8.40 -10.16 -22.83
N PHE A 447 -7.67 -10.06 -21.71
CA PHE A 447 -7.40 -11.22 -20.86
C PHE A 447 -8.68 -11.79 -20.24
N VAL A 448 -9.55 -10.94 -19.71
CA VAL A 448 -10.83 -11.39 -19.14
C VAL A 448 -11.63 -12.16 -20.16
N ALA A 449 -11.72 -11.63 -21.41
CA ALA A 449 -12.46 -12.25 -22.50
C ALA A 449 -11.90 -13.63 -22.90
N VAL A 450 -10.56 -13.80 -22.97
CA VAL A 450 -9.97 -15.11 -23.28
C VAL A 450 -10.08 -16.08 -22.10
N ALA A 451 -9.94 -15.59 -20.86
CA ALA A 451 -10.09 -16.42 -19.67
C ALA A 451 -11.52 -16.94 -19.51
N GLU A 452 -12.55 -16.15 -19.85
CA GLU A 452 -13.95 -16.58 -19.80
C GLU A 452 -14.28 -17.65 -20.84
N LYS A 453 -13.61 -17.63 -21.99
CA LYS A 453 -13.73 -18.67 -23.03
C LYS A 453 -12.94 -19.94 -22.70
N THR A 454 -11.99 -19.86 -21.73
CA THR A 454 -11.20 -21.01 -21.31
C THR A 454 -12.05 -21.91 -20.40
N PRO A 455 -12.18 -23.21 -20.69
CA PRO A 455 -12.88 -24.14 -19.81
C PRO A 455 -12.28 -24.14 -18.38
N PRO A 456 -13.11 -24.23 -17.33
CA PRO A 456 -12.62 -24.35 -15.96
C PRO A 456 -11.98 -25.72 -15.72
N GLY A 457 -11.09 -25.82 -14.73
CA GLY A 457 -10.53 -27.10 -14.27
C GLY A 457 -9.17 -27.46 -14.88
N GLY A 458 -8.63 -26.65 -15.78
CA GLY A 458 -7.32 -26.90 -16.36
C GLY A 458 -6.17 -26.20 -15.63
N LYS A 459 -4.97 -26.74 -15.82
CA LYS A 459 -3.72 -26.14 -15.33
C LYS A 459 -3.21 -25.14 -16.38
N ALA A 460 -3.05 -23.89 -15.98
CA ALA A 460 -2.68 -22.83 -16.91
C ALA A 460 -1.33 -22.21 -16.58
N LEU A 461 -0.60 -21.78 -17.62
CA LEU A 461 0.66 -21.06 -17.53
C LEU A 461 0.54 -19.71 -18.24
N GLY A 462 1.14 -18.65 -17.67
CA GLY A 462 1.22 -17.33 -18.29
C GLY A 462 2.53 -17.11 -19.03
N LEU A 463 2.46 -16.64 -20.27
CA LEU A 463 3.57 -16.24 -21.12
C LEU A 463 3.38 -14.77 -21.54
N VAL A 464 3.77 -13.86 -20.66
CA VAL A 464 3.55 -12.42 -20.83
C VAL A 464 4.84 -11.76 -21.30
N PHE A 465 4.96 -11.49 -22.61
CA PHE A 465 6.15 -10.91 -23.22
C PHE A 465 6.20 -9.39 -23.03
N ASP A 466 5.07 -8.70 -23.24
CA ASP A 466 4.94 -7.29 -22.87
C ASP A 466 4.29 -7.16 -21.50
N ARG A 467 5.08 -6.78 -20.51
CA ARG A 467 4.70 -6.73 -19.10
C ARG A 467 4.24 -5.36 -18.62
N ARG A 468 4.47 -4.32 -19.45
CA ARG A 468 4.21 -2.94 -19.06
C ARG A 468 2.74 -2.60 -19.25
N SER A 469 2.20 -1.89 -18.28
CA SER A 469 0.89 -1.25 -18.41
C SER A 469 1.05 0.15 -19.01
N SER A 470 0.12 0.55 -19.87
CA SER A 470 0.02 1.92 -20.38
C SER A 470 -0.56 2.89 -19.35
N VAL A 471 -1.16 2.36 -18.26
CA VAL A 471 -1.84 3.13 -17.21
C VAL A 471 -1.07 3.13 -15.91
N MET A 472 -0.60 1.93 -15.48
CA MET A 472 0.06 1.76 -14.18
C MET A 472 1.57 1.93 -14.32
N GLN A 473 2.15 2.81 -13.50
CA GLN A 473 3.60 3.10 -13.51
C GLN A 473 4.46 1.98 -12.90
N VAL A 474 3.85 1.04 -12.19
CA VAL A 474 4.59 -0.08 -11.60
C VAL A 474 5.12 -0.97 -12.71
N GLU A 475 6.43 -1.20 -12.71
CA GLU A 475 7.08 -2.06 -13.69
C GLU A 475 6.46 -3.47 -13.68
N SER A 476 6.29 -4.03 -14.87
CA SER A 476 5.79 -5.40 -15.04
C SER A 476 4.40 -5.68 -14.47
N THR A 477 3.53 -4.66 -14.32
CA THR A 477 2.17 -4.80 -13.72
C THR A 477 1.35 -5.92 -14.37
N LEU A 478 1.54 -6.19 -15.67
CA LEU A 478 0.74 -7.17 -16.40
C LEU A 478 1.26 -8.60 -16.31
N ILE A 479 2.45 -8.82 -15.74
CA ILE A 479 3.09 -10.15 -15.70
C ILE A 479 2.25 -11.19 -14.95
N GLY A 480 1.59 -10.77 -13.87
CA GLY A 480 0.80 -11.62 -13.01
C GLY A 480 -0.62 -11.90 -13.50
N ILE A 481 -1.10 -11.19 -14.53
CA ILE A 481 -2.50 -11.23 -14.95
C ILE A 481 -3.05 -12.65 -15.17
N PRO A 482 -2.32 -13.60 -15.79
CA PRO A 482 -2.77 -14.99 -15.92
C PRO A 482 -3.12 -15.67 -14.59
N SER A 483 -2.52 -15.23 -13.48
CA SER A 483 -2.79 -15.77 -12.14
C SER A 483 -4.20 -15.47 -11.61
N PHE A 484 -4.96 -14.60 -12.28
CA PHE A 484 -6.39 -14.42 -12.01
C PHE A 484 -7.26 -15.56 -12.54
N TYR A 485 -6.74 -16.44 -13.41
CA TYR A 485 -7.55 -17.50 -14.04
C TYR A 485 -8.30 -18.38 -13.02
N PRO A 486 -7.68 -18.93 -11.94
CA PRO A 486 -8.43 -19.73 -10.97
C PRO A 486 -9.53 -18.96 -10.23
N ALA A 487 -9.37 -17.65 -10.05
CA ALA A 487 -10.35 -16.79 -9.40
C ALA A 487 -11.48 -16.36 -10.36
N LEU A 488 -11.20 -16.26 -11.67
CA LEU A 488 -12.19 -15.99 -12.72
C LEU A 488 -13.00 -17.25 -13.11
N ARG A 489 -12.33 -18.42 -13.09
CA ARG A 489 -12.90 -19.71 -13.49
C ARG A 489 -12.67 -20.75 -12.37
N PRO A 490 -13.33 -20.57 -11.21
CA PRO A 490 -13.12 -21.44 -10.07
C PRO A 490 -13.59 -22.86 -10.36
N ALA A 491 -12.70 -23.82 -10.21
CA ALA A 491 -12.98 -25.26 -10.25
C ALA A 491 -11.92 -26.02 -9.46
N LYS A 492 -12.22 -27.25 -9.03
CA LYS A 492 -11.26 -28.08 -8.27
C LYS A 492 -9.93 -28.25 -9.00
N GLY A 493 -9.96 -28.53 -10.30
CA GLY A 493 -8.77 -28.72 -11.13
C GLY A 493 -8.08 -27.46 -11.62
N SER A 494 -8.70 -26.27 -11.49
CA SER A 494 -8.07 -25.01 -11.95
C SER A 494 -6.82 -24.70 -11.14
N MET A 495 -5.71 -24.46 -11.83
CA MET A 495 -4.40 -24.19 -11.26
C MET A 495 -3.64 -23.16 -12.10
N VAL A 496 -2.96 -22.24 -11.44
CA VAL A 496 -1.83 -21.44 -11.99
C VAL A 496 -0.72 -21.46 -10.95
N PRO A 497 0.55 -21.63 -11.33
CA PRO A 497 1.65 -21.64 -10.38
C PRO A 497 1.74 -20.31 -9.62
N PRO A 498 1.66 -20.29 -8.26
CA PRO A 498 1.92 -19.11 -7.47
C PRO A 498 3.44 -18.86 -7.41
N ASN A 499 3.89 -17.70 -7.88
CA ASN A 499 5.31 -17.42 -8.09
C ASN A 499 6.14 -17.22 -6.83
N TYR A 500 5.54 -16.88 -5.71
CA TYR A 500 6.30 -16.52 -4.50
C TYR A 500 6.42 -17.65 -3.48
N CYS A 501 5.95 -18.86 -3.83
CA CYS A 501 6.14 -20.03 -2.97
C CYS A 501 7.63 -20.40 -2.89
N GLY A 502 8.15 -20.43 -1.68
CA GLY A 502 9.59 -20.63 -1.41
C GLY A 502 10.24 -19.46 -0.67
N LEU A 503 9.70 -18.26 -0.78
CA LEU A 503 10.13 -17.16 0.08
C LEU A 503 9.77 -17.47 1.55
N ARG A 504 10.68 -17.20 2.48
CA ARG A 504 10.52 -17.54 3.91
C ARG A 504 9.22 -17.02 4.53
N HIS A 505 8.77 -15.87 4.10
CA HIS A 505 7.56 -15.21 4.61
C HIS A 505 6.26 -15.70 3.97
N MET A 506 6.36 -16.49 2.89
CA MET A 506 5.17 -17.03 2.22
C MET A 506 4.70 -18.32 2.91
N PRO A 507 3.38 -18.55 2.96
CA PRO A 507 2.83 -19.75 3.60
C PRO A 507 2.91 -21.00 2.72
N CYS A 508 3.72 -20.98 1.65
CA CYS A 508 3.84 -22.08 0.68
C CYS A 508 5.30 -22.34 0.26
N ARG A 509 5.56 -23.55 -0.18
CA ARG A 509 6.87 -23.99 -0.73
C ARG A 509 6.67 -24.77 -2.01
N LEU A 510 7.66 -24.66 -2.89
CA LEU A 510 7.74 -25.45 -4.11
C LEU A 510 8.47 -26.77 -3.82
N LYS A 511 7.93 -27.91 -4.28
CA LYS A 511 8.51 -29.25 -4.17
C LYS A 511 9.34 -29.64 -5.39
N VAL A 512 9.15 -28.95 -6.50
CA VAL A 512 9.78 -29.22 -7.81
C VAL A 512 10.83 -28.16 -8.12
N PRO A 513 11.71 -28.37 -9.13
CA PRO A 513 12.70 -27.40 -9.53
C PRO A 513 12.11 -26.00 -9.79
N ALA A 514 12.89 -24.97 -9.53
CA ALA A 514 12.44 -23.57 -9.58
C ALA A 514 11.97 -23.14 -10.99
N GLU A 515 12.48 -23.78 -12.05
CA GLU A 515 12.10 -23.50 -13.44
C GLU A 515 10.59 -23.63 -13.68
N PHE A 516 9.93 -24.52 -12.94
CA PHE A 516 8.48 -24.71 -13.00
C PHE A 516 7.68 -23.44 -12.65
N ALA A 517 8.21 -22.62 -11.74
CA ALA A 517 7.53 -21.41 -11.25
C ALA A 517 8.09 -20.11 -11.88
N THR A 518 9.22 -20.15 -12.61
CA THR A 518 9.90 -18.96 -13.12
C THR A 518 9.39 -18.46 -14.47
N SER A 519 8.62 -19.28 -15.21
CA SER A 519 8.14 -18.95 -16.56
C SER A 519 7.46 -17.58 -16.71
N PRO A 520 6.63 -17.09 -15.77
CA PRO A 520 6.05 -15.76 -15.90
C PRO A 520 7.10 -14.64 -15.91
N TRP A 521 8.20 -14.81 -15.17
CA TRP A 521 9.28 -13.81 -15.10
C TRP A 521 10.25 -13.90 -16.30
N LEU A 522 10.40 -15.09 -16.86
CA LEU A 522 11.31 -15.37 -17.96
C LEU A 522 10.57 -16.06 -19.13
N PRO A 523 9.58 -15.41 -19.77
CA PRO A 523 8.77 -16.04 -20.81
C PRO A 523 9.60 -16.49 -22.03
N LEU A 524 10.75 -15.89 -22.27
CA LEU A 524 11.68 -16.29 -23.33
C LEU A 524 12.40 -17.62 -23.02
N SER A 525 12.44 -18.06 -21.76
CA SER A 525 13.01 -19.37 -21.36
C SER A 525 11.97 -20.49 -21.39
N PHE A 526 10.77 -20.24 -21.91
CA PHE A 526 9.75 -21.27 -22.04
C PHE A 526 10.22 -22.41 -22.93
N ALA A 527 10.17 -23.63 -22.39
CA ALA A 527 10.56 -24.86 -23.08
C ALA A 527 9.32 -25.75 -23.28
N PRO A 528 8.75 -25.83 -24.50
CA PRO A 528 7.51 -26.57 -24.76
C PRO A 528 7.61 -28.04 -24.33
N ALA A 529 8.70 -28.73 -24.65
CA ALA A 529 8.91 -30.13 -24.31
C ALA A 529 8.77 -30.41 -22.80
N ALA A 530 9.23 -29.50 -21.94
CA ALA A 530 9.18 -29.62 -20.49
C ALA A 530 7.81 -29.21 -19.90
N MET A 531 7.14 -28.22 -20.51
CA MET A 531 5.94 -27.59 -19.93
C MET A 531 4.63 -28.16 -20.47
N LEU A 532 4.57 -28.62 -21.72
CA LEU A 532 3.38 -29.25 -22.30
C LEU A 532 2.88 -30.48 -21.53
N PRO A 533 3.73 -31.33 -20.91
CA PRO A 533 3.24 -32.42 -20.08
C PRO A 533 2.40 -31.97 -18.90
N THR A 534 2.71 -30.79 -18.35
CA THR A 534 2.18 -30.31 -17.08
C THR A 534 0.95 -29.41 -17.25
N PHE A 535 0.93 -28.54 -18.27
CA PHE A 535 -0.09 -27.51 -18.43
C PHE A 535 -1.05 -27.82 -19.57
N ASP A 536 -2.31 -27.50 -19.36
CA ASP A 536 -3.42 -27.68 -20.31
C ASP A 536 -3.66 -26.42 -21.14
N TYR A 537 -3.39 -25.23 -20.56
CA TYR A 537 -3.63 -23.92 -21.16
C TYR A 537 -2.43 -23.01 -21.04
N PHE A 538 -2.21 -22.19 -22.07
CA PHE A 538 -1.15 -21.18 -22.13
C PHE A 538 -1.74 -19.83 -22.49
N PHE A 539 -1.73 -18.90 -21.53
CA PHE A 539 -2.14 -17.52 -21.76
C PHE A 539 -0.94 -16.73 -22.28
N VAL A 540 -0.99 -16.32 -23.54
CA VAL A 540 0.08 -15.60 -24.23
C VAL A 540 -0.32 -14.15 -24.42
N ARG A 541 0.58 -13.20 -24.10
CA ARG A 541 0.39 -11.78 -24.36
C ARG A 541 1.56 -11.22 -25.16
N SER A 542 1.22 -10.54 -26.31
CA SER A 542 2.19 -9.79 -27.13
C SER A 542 3.40 -10.64 -27.52
N GLN A 543 3.18 -11.80 -28.13
CA GLN A 543 4.25 -12.64 -28.64
C GLN A 543 5.15 -11.84 -29.59
N PRO A 544 6.48 -11.77 -29.36
CA PRO A 544 7.39 -11.10 -30.27
C PRO A 544 7.39 -11.78 -31.63
N PRO A 545 7.48 -11.05 -32.75
CA PRO A 545 7.53 -11.65 -34.09
C PRO A 545 8.69 -12.62 -34.28
N THR A 546 9.79 -12.40 -33.54
CA THR A 546 11.03 -13.21 -33.60
C THR A 546 11.05 -14.40 -32.66
N PHE A 547 10.06 -14.53 -31.78
CA PHE A 547 9.97 -15.60 -30.78
C PHE A 547 8.63 -16.30 -30.85
N ASP A 548 8.68 -17.57 -31.16
CA ASP A 548 7.53 -18.47 -31.18
C ASP A 548 7.64 -19.43 -30.00
N PRO A 549 6.74 -19.29 -28.98
CA PRO A 549 6.79 -20.13 -27.80
C PRO A 549 6.51 -21.62 -28.08
N PHE A 550 5.83 -21.94 -29.19
CA PHE A 550 5.47 -23.31 -29.55
C PHE A 550 6.25 -23.84 -30.74
N ARG A 551 7.38 -23.19 -31.08
CA ARG A 551 8.24 -23.62 -32.18
C ARG A 551 8.60 -25.10 -32.06
N GLY A 552 8.33 -25.88 -33.11
CA GLY A 552 8.53 -27.32 -33.15
C GLY A 552 7.46 -28.14 -32.39
N TYR A 553 6.38 -27.50 -31.93
CA TYR A 553 5.28 -28.15 -31.21
C TYR A 553 3.91 -27.56 -31.55
N HIS A 554 3.78 -26.88 -32.74
CA HIS A 554 2.48 -26.33 -33.17
C HIS A 554 1.41 -27.39 -33.35
N GLY A 555 1.79 -28.59 -33.77
CA GLY A 555 0.89 -29.73 -33.85
C GLY A 555 0.25 -30.11 -32.52
N MET A 556 0.88 -29.76 -31.39
CA MET A 556 0.49 -30.12 -30.03
C MET A 556 -0.42 -29.09 -29.34
N VAL A 557 -0.59 -27.92 -29.93
CA VAL A 557 -1.41 -26.84 -29.37
C VAL A 557 -2.49 -26.37 -30.35
N GLU A 558 -3.56 -25.83 -29.84
CA GLU A 558 -4.63 -25.19 -30.63
C GLU A 558 -5.03 -23.86 -29.99
N LEU A 559 -5.30 -22.87 -30.82
CA LEU A 559 -5.81 -21.58 -30.38
C LEU A 559 -7.28 -21.73 -29.96
N VAL A 560 -7.57 -21.48 -28.69
CA VAL A 560 -8.95 -21.52 -28.15
C VAL A 560 -9.66 -20.18 -28.33
N ALA A 561 -8.96 -19.08 -28.03
CA ALA A 561 -9.50 -17.74 -28.13
C ALA A 561 -8.39 -16.71 -28.23
N GLN A 562 -8.72 -15.60 -28.90
CA GLN A 562 -7.88 -14.41 -28.98
C GLN A 562 -8.73 -13.16 -28.76
N SER A 563 -8.19 -12.16 -28.05
CA SER A 563 -8.80 -10.86 -27.83
C SER A 563 -7.73 -9.80 -27.60
N GLY A 564 -7.62 -8.86 -28.55
CA GLY A 564 -6.54 -7.87 -28.55
C GLY A 564 -5.16 -8.53 -28.52
N LEU A 565 -4.32 -8.14 -27.57
CA LEU A 565 -2.96 -8.69 -27.41
C LEU A 565 -2.93 -10.03 -26.65
N TRP A 566 -4.05 -10.57 -26.23
CA TRP A 566 -4.15 -11.82 -25.49
C TRP A 566 -4.66 -12.95 -26.34
N ALA A 567 -4.00 -14.10 -26.22
CA ALA A 567 -4.41 -15.37 -26.79
C ALA A 567 -4.36 -16.47 -25.73
N VAL A 568 -5.20 -17.48 -25.84
CA VAL A 568 -5.10 -18.70 -25.03
C VAL A 568 -5.02 -19.90 -25.97
N TYR A 569 -4.00 -20.71 -25.73
CA TYR A 569 -3.77 -21.97 -26.43
C TYR A 569 -4.10 -23.13 -25.49
N ARG A 570 -4.69 -24.18 -26.03
CA ARG A 570 -4.94 -25.45 -25.34
C ARG A 570 -4.00 -26.51 -25.87
N LYS A 571 -3.46 -27.33 -24.96
CA LYS A 571 -2.75 -28.54 -25.34
C LYS A 571 -3.72 -29.55 -25.97
N LYS A 572 -3.37 -30.10 -27.12
CA LYS A 572 -4.11 -31.21 -27.73
C LYS A 572 -3.88 -32.52 -26.96
N PRO A 573 -4.88 -33.42 -26.90
CA PRO A 573 -4.68 -34.74 -26.29
C PRO A 573 -3.68 -35.57 -27.11
N GLY A 574 -2.95 -36.44 -26.45
CA GLY A 574 -2.01 -37.36 -27.07
C GLY A 574 -0.56 -37.23 -26.58
N PRO A 575 0.33 -38.13 -27.04
CA PRO A 575 1.74 -38.05 -26.71
C PRO A 575 2.35 -36.77 -27.23
N ILE A 576 3.33 -36.22 -26.50
CA ILE A 576 4.02 -35.00 -26.94
C ILE A 576 5.06 -35.38 -27.99
N VAL A 577 4.82 -34.97 -29.21
CA VAL A 577 5.67 -35.21 -30.35
C VAL A 577 6.07 -33.87 -30.94
N SER A 578 7.37 -33.69 -31.22
CA SER A 578 7.85 -32.52 -31.95
C SER A 578 7.34 -32.51 -33.39
N ASP A 579 7.05 -31.35 -33.90
CA ASP A 579 6.73 -31.19 -35.32
C ASP A 579 7.86 -31.71 -36.21
N PRO A 580 7.56 -32.25 -37.38
CA PRO A 580 8.58 -32.63 -38.33
C PRO A 580 9.44 -31.38 -38.67
N PRO A 581 10.74 -31.56 -38.90
CA PRO A 581 11.61 -30.44 -39.27
C PRO A 581 11.05 -29.75 -40.51
N PRO A 582 11.08 -28.42 -40.56
CA PRO A 582 10.59 -27.70 -41.76
C PRO A 582 11.33 -28.19 -42.99
N PRO A 583 10.68 -28.33 -44.14
CA PRO A 583 11.35 -28.73 -45.38
C PRO A 583 12.55 -27.80 -45.58
N ARG A 584 13.70 -28.40 -45.90
CA ARG A 584 14.91 -27.61 -46.17
C ARG A 584 14.56 -26.56 -47.21
N PRO A 585 14.84 -25.26 -46.96
CA PRO A 585 14.67 -24.26 -47.97
C PRO A 585 15.39 -24.70 -49.21
N ALA A 586 14.75 -24.58 -50.38
CA ALA A 586 15.37 -24.87 -51.65
C ALA A 586 16.73 -24.13 -51.68
N PRO A 587 17.81 -24.77 -52.15
CA PRO A 587 19.13 -24.12 -52.15
C PRO A 587 18.99 -22.77 -52.86
N VAL A 588 19.23 -21.72 -52.14
CA VAL A 588 19.26 -20.35 -52.67
C VAL A 588 20.31 -20.39 -53.79
N PRO A 589 19.95 -20.05 -55.04
CA PRO A 589 20.94 -19.99 -56.10
C PRO A 589 22.10 -19.13 -55.58
N ALA A 590 23.32 -19.65 -55.77
CA ALA A 590 24.51 -18.96 -55.30
C ALA A 590 24.47 -17.51 -55.82
N PRO A 591 24.67 -16.51 -54.97
CA PRO A 591 24.70 -15.13 -55.42
C PRO A 591 25.75 -15.01 -56.50
N ALA A 592 25.38 -14.47 -57.67
CA ALA A 592 26.33 -14.18 -58.75
C ALA A 592 27.54 -13.47 -58.10
N ALA A 593 28.74 -13.98 -58.42
CA ALA A 593 29.99 -13.51 -57.85
C ALA A 593 30.02 -11.97 -57.86
N ILE A 594 29.86 -11.35 -56.74
CA ILE A 594 30.04 -9.91 -56.59
C ILE A 594 31.51 -9.65 -56.81
N VAL A 595 31.83 -9.03 -57.93
CA VAL A 595 33.16 -8.52 -58.21
C VAL A 595 33.56 -7.62 -57.03
N ALA A 596 34.59 -8.01 -56.29
CA ALA A 596 35.02 -7.25 -55.13
C ALA A 596 35.36 -5.80 -55.56
N PRO A 597 34.82 -4.78 -54.91
CA PRO A 597 35.22 -3.40 -55.15
C PRO A 597 36.72 -3.24 -54.78
N ALA A 598 37.43 -2.46 -55.61
CA ALA A 598 38.83 -2.16 -55.37
C ALA A 598 39.08 -1.65 -53.95
N PRO A 599 40.23 -1.96 -53.35
CA PRO A 599 40.54 -1.59 -51.95
C PRO A 599 40.54 -0.07 -51.82
N VAL A 600 39.67 0.42 -50.91
CA VAL A 600 39.60 1.83 -50.51
C VAL A 600 40.87 2.16 -49.72
N ALA A 601 41.55 3.23 -50.10
CA ALA A 601 42.73 3.73 -49.39
C ALA A 601 42.45 3.97 -47.91
N PRO A 602 43.38 3.66 -46.98
CA PRO A 602 43.17 3.87 -45.55
C PRO A 602 42.98 5.36 -45.21
N PRO A 603 42.09 5.67 -44.24
CA PRO A 603 41.87 7.04 -43.82
C PRO A 603 43.15 7.64 -43.16
N PRO A 604 43.39 8.95 -43.30
CA PRO A 604 44.56 9.58 -42.74
C PRO A 604 44.57 9.48 -41.21
N THR A 605 45.74 9.20 -40.65
CA THR A 605 46.02 9.07 -39.22
C THR A 605 45.65 10.37 -38.48
N PRO A 606 44.91 10.32 -37.34
CA PRO A 606 44.58 11.51 -36.59
C PRO A 606 45.84 12.14 -35.99
N SER A 607 46.02 13.42 -36.24
CA SER A 607 47.09 14.27 -35.69
C SER A 607 47.01 14.31 -34.15
N LYS A 608 48.16 14.17 -33.49
CA LYS A 608 48.35 14.23 -32.03
C LYS A 608 47.72 15.51 -31.43
N PRO A 609 47.04 15.42 -30.28
CA PRO A 609 46.51 16.62 -29.62
C PRO A 609 47.63 17.50 -29.12
N VAL A 610 47.53 18.80 -29.45
CA VAL A 610 48.40 19.85 -28.98
C VAL A 610 48.25 20.00 -27.47
N ARG A 611 49.34 19.85 -26.76
CA ARG A 611 49.50 19.99 -25.31
C ARG A 611 49.21 21.45 -24.90
N ALA A 612 48.05 21.71 -24.31
CA ALA A 612 47.72 23.03 -23.77
C ALA A 612 48.64 23.34 -22.58
N LEU A 613 49.42 24.43 -22.71
CA LEU A 613 50.27 25.02 -21.69
C LEU A 613 49.42 25.50 -20.49
N ARG A 614 49.69 24.92 -19.33
CA ARG A 614 49.19 25.43 -18.03
C ARG A 614 49.82 26.81 -17.74
N GLY A 615 49.04 27.85 -17.88
CA GLY A 615 49.39 29.17 -17.35
C GLY A 615 49.26 29.21 -15.83
N LYS A 616 50.37 29.40 -15.12
CA LYS A 616 50.42 29.87 -13.73
C LYS A 616 49.87 31.31 -13.66
N LYS A 617 48.88 31.58 -12.77
CA LYS A 617 48.69 32.89 -12.17
C LYS A 617 48.27 32.68 -10.71
N ARG A 618 48.99 33.36 -9.96
CA ARG A 618 49.09 34.01 -8.65
C ARG A 618 47.81 34.05 -7.84
#